data_8e40d2dd98f32f0468cb45d8c8b4d20f
#
_entry.id   8e40d2dd98f32f0468cb45d8c8b4d20f
#
_cell.length_a   1.000
_cell.length_b   1.000
_cell.length_c   1.000
_cell.angle_alpha   90.00
_cell.angle_beta   90.00
_cell.angle_gamma   90.00
#
_symmetry.space_group_name_H-M   'P 1'
#
loop_
_entity.id
_entity.type
_entity.pdbx_description
1 polymer ?
#
loop_
_entity_poly.entity_id
_entity_poly.type
_entity_poly.pdbx_seq_one_letter_code
_entity_poly.pdbx_strand_id
1 'polypeptide(L)'
;MALATEWGLTAQNLEGYVGAVDLNDRETELHILGHLDVVDPGEGWTVTSAFEPKLVDGLLYGRGTDDDKGPVLAALMAMRAVKDLGFSLKKNVRLIAGTDEETGFRDIHWYYDRHPYAPHTISPDADFPIINIEKGHYQPTFRAAWPQEAALPRVSSFTGGPRLNMVPPKAQATVLGLTAEQVNAAIAALGMEAAISYTVAPAEGGVRIQASGQNAHGSTPEEGHNAQTALLTLLAALPLADCPSTQVIQNLVRLFPHGDHIGQALGMAQSDDLSGGLSLAFTMLTLTDTGCEGRFDSRTPLCGTDATVRLPAEAALQAAGFTVEGEIDPPHHVPATDPFLQTLACAYELYSGRESHCIAIGGGTYVHGIPGGVAFGASMPGFVSNLHGPDERVNVADLLTAAMIYTQVILDVCGE
;
A
#
# COMPACT_ATOMS: atom_id res chain seq x y z
N MET A 1 -7.92 -25.33 -4.15
CA MET A 1 -8.51 -26.30 -5.08
C MET A 1 -8.95 -27.59 -4.35
N ALA A 2 -8.05 -28.39 -3.76
CA ALA A 2 -8.42 -29.67 -3.14
C ALA A 2 -9.55 -29.56 -2.10
N LEU A 3 -9.47 -28.59 -1.18
CA LEU A 3 -10.49 -28.34 -0.15
C LEU A 3 -11.86 -27.99 -0.77
N ALA A 4 -11.91 -27.13 -1.77
CA ALA A 4 -13.15 -26.78 -2.45
C ALA A 4 -13.78 -28.00 -3.16
N THR A 5 -12.95 -28.82 -3.81
CA THR A 5 -13.42 -30.07 -4.44
C THR A 5 -13.92 -31.08 -3.41
N GLU A 6 -13.25 -31.22 -2.26
CA GLU A 6 -13.69 -32.08 -1.15
C GLU A 6 -15.05 -31.64 -0.63
N TRP A 7 -15.32 -30.34 -0.59
CA TRP A 7 -16.63 -29.78 -0.21
C TRP A 7 -17.66 -29.83 -1.35
N GLY A 8 -17.26 -30.43 -2.49
CA GLY A 8 -18.14 -30.65 -3.65
C GLY A 8 -18.46 -29.39 -4.43
N LEU A 9 -17.61 -28.35 -4.34
CA LEU A 9 -17.63 -27.16 -5.18
C LEU A 9 -16.86 -27.44 -6.47
N THR A 10 -17.16 -26.70 -7.54
CA THR A 10 -16.42 -26.79 -8.80
C THR A 10 -15.18 -25.94 -8.74
N ALA A 11 -14.02 -26.54 -8.70
CA ALA A 11 -12.74 -25.83 -8.54
C ALA A 11 -11.81 -26.05 -9.75
N GLN A 12 -11.22 -24.98 -10.25
CA GLN A 12 -10.34 -24.96 -11.42
C GLN A 12 -9.06 -24.18 -11.11
N ASN A 13 -7.92 -24.74 -11.50
CA ASN A 13 -6.66 -23.99 -11.54
C ASN A 13 -6.49 -23.45 -12.96
N LEU A 14 -6.53 -22.15 -13.13
CA LEU A 14 -6.40 -21.47 -14.42
C LEU A 14 -4.92 -21.12 -14.66
N GLU A 15 -4.20 -22.07 -15.24
CA GLU A 15 -2.80 -21.98 -15.68
C GLU A 15 -1.79 -21.55 -14.57
N GLY A 16 -2.14 -21.74 -13.31
CA GLY A 16 -1.31 -21.36 -12.17
C GLY A 16 -1.38 -19.87 -11.79
N TYR A 17 -2.09 -19.03 -12.57
CA TYR A 17 -2.31 -17.63 -12.24
C TYR A 17 -3.40 -17.48 -11.20
N VAL A 18 -4.53 -18.16 -11.40
CA VAL A 18 -5.74 -17.97 -10.59
C VAL A 18 -6.37 -19.30 -10.25
N GLY A 19 -6.82 -19.43 -9.01
CA GLY A 19 -7.77 -20.48 -8.60
C GLY A 19 -9.20 -19.96 -8.68
N ALA A 20 -10.08 -20.62 -9.46
CA ALA A 20 -11.50 -20.26 -9.53
C ALA A 20 -12.36 -21.35 -8.88
N VAL A 21 -13.33 -20.96 -8.06
CA VAL A 21 -14.27 -21.86 -7.38
C VAL A 21 -15.70 -21.38 -7.64
N ASP A 22 -16.51 -22.23 -8.26
CA ASP A 22 -17.93 -21.96 -8.53
C ASP A 22 -18.82 -22.76 -7.55
N LEU A 23 -19.86 -22.11 -7.08
CA LEU A 23 -20.88 -22.76 -6.24
C LEU A 23 -21.83 -23.64 -7.06
N ASN A 24 -22.18 -23.19 -8.28
CA ASN A 24 -23.06 -23.92 -9.21
C ASN A 24 -22.66 -23.61 -10.67
N ASP A 25 -23.42 -24.13 -11.64
CA ASP A 25 -23.17 -24.00 -13.08
C ASP A 25 -24.00 -22.90 -13.79
N ARG A 26 -24.65 -22.02 -13.00
CA ARG A 26 -25.46 -20.91 -13.52
C ARG A 26 -24.58 -19.73 -13.91
N GLU A 27 -25.18 -18.72 -14.54
CA GLU A 27 -24.53 -17.44 -14.84
C GLU A 27 -24.02 -16.79 -13.56
N THR A 28 -22.79 -16.32 -13.57
CA THR A 28 -22.15 -15.70 -12.41
C THR A 28 -22.64 -14.27 -12.21
N GLU A 29 -23.16 -13.99 -11.03
CA GLU A 29 -23.64 -12.67 -10.60
C GLU A 29 -22.67 -11.98 -9.67
N LEU A 30 -21.94 -12.75 -8.85
CA LEU A 30 -21.03 -12.23 -7.84
C LEU A 30 -19.63 -12.85 -8.02
N HIS A 31 -18.64 -12.00 -8.12
CA HIS A 31 -17.23 -12.38 -7.89
C HIS A 31 -16.81 -12.02 -6.46
N ILE A 32 -16.07 -12.92 -5.82
CA ILE A 32 -15.32 -12.64 -4.59
C ILE A 32 -13.85 -12.79 -4.96
N LEU A 33 -13.09 -11.69 -4.88
CA LEU A 33 -11.67 -11.64 -5.27
C LEU A 33 -10.79 -11.61 -4.03
N GLY A 34 -9.93 -12.59 -3.87
CA GLY A 34 -8.91 -12.59 -2.85
C GLY A 34 -7.60 -13.18 -3.37
N HIS A 35 -6.56 -13.23 -2.56
CA HIS A 35 -5.26 -13.72 -2.98
C HIS A 35 -4.64 -14.76 -2.03
N LEU A 36 -3.62 -15.45 -2.51
CA LEU A 36 -2.93 -16.52 -1.79
C LEU A 36 -1.42 -16.27 -1.62
N ASP A 37 -0.85 -15.34 -2.39
CA ASP A 37 0.50 -14.84 -2.15
C ASP A 37 0.55 -14.02 -0.88
N VAL A 38 1.72 -13.73 -0.39
CA VAL A 38 1.96 -12.99 0.84
C VAL A 38 3.26 -12.22 0.74
N VAL A 39 3.37 -11.08 1.43
CA VAL A 39 4.62 -10.35 1.58
C VAL A 39 5.70 -11.16 2.30
N ASP A 40 6.94 -10.73 2.14
CA ASP A 40 8.08 -11.28 2.90
C ASP A 40 7.77 -11.28 4.41
N PRO A 41 8.04 -12.39 5.12
CA PRO A 41 7.71 -12.52 6.53
C PRO A 41 8.44 -11.51 7.43
N GLY A 42 9.60 -11.00 7.01
CA GLY A 42 10.43 -10.12 7.84
C GLY A 42 10.96 -10.81 9.08
N GLU A 43 11.52 -10.00 9.97
CA GLU A 43 12.06 -10.42 11.28
C GLU A 43 11.17 -9.92 12.43
N GLY A 44 11.36 -10.47 13.64
CA GLY A 44 10.70 -9.98 14.84
C GLY A 44 9.46 -10.77 15.27
N TRP A 45 9.19 -11.93 14.68
CA TRP A 45 8.13 -12.85 15.11
C TRP A 45 8.41 -13.36 16.53
N THR A 46 7.44 -13.23 17.42
CA THR A 46 7.59 -13.57 18.84
C THR A 46 6.63 -14.68 19.31
N VAL A 47 5.46 -14.80 18.72
CA VAL A 47 4.42 -15.78 19.10
C VAL A 47 4.60 -17.11 18.39
N THR A 48 4.97 -17.07 17.12
CA THR A 48 5.24 -18.24 16.27
C THR A 48 6.18 -17.84 15.12
N SER A 49 6.68 -18.79 14.33
CA SER A 49 7.31 -18.46 13.05
C SER A 49 6.24 -18.15 11.98
N ALA A 50 6.58 -17.29 11.03
CA ALA A 50 5.64 -16.73 10.05
C ALA A 50 4.76 -17.78 9.34
N PHE A 51 5.32 -18.93 9.00
CA PHE A 51 4.62 -19.99 8.24
C PHE A 51 4.23 -21.21 9.09
N GLU A 52 4.25 -21.07 10.42
CA GLU A 52 3.77 -22.07 11.36
C GLU A 52 2.57 -21.49 12.13
N PRO A 53 1.34 -21.57 11.60
CA PRO A 53 0.19 -20.91 12.21
C PRO A 53 -0.08 -21.45 13.61
N LYS A 54 -0.39 -20.54 14.55
CA LYS A 54 -0.63 -20.88 15.94
C LYS A 54 -1.84 -20.16 16.50
N LEU A 55 -2.77 -20.92 17.05
CA LEU A 55 -3.94 -20.37 17.75
C LEU A 55 -3.60 -20.09 19.22
N VAL A 56 -3.78 -18.83 19.65
CA VAL A 56 -3.59 -18.39 21.04
C VAL A 56 -4.74 -17.47 21.41
N ASP A 57 -5.49 -17.82 22.45
CA ASP A 57 -6.59 -17.00 22.99
C ASP A 57 -7.61 -16.50 21.92
N GLY A 58 -7.94 -17.36 20.96
CA GLY A 58 -8.89 -17.05 19.88
C GLY A 58 -8.28 -16.27 18.71
N LEU A 59 -7.01 -15.88 18.77
CA LEU A 59 -6.27 -15.26 17.68
C LEU A 59 -5.42 -16.31 16.96
N LEU A 60 -5.54 -16.37 15.65
CA LEU A 60 -4.71 -17.20 14.78
C LEU A 60 -3.55 -16.36 14.26
N TYR A 61 -2.34 -16.68 14.69
CA TYR A 61 -1.09 -16.02 14.28
C TYR A 61 -0.46 -16.74 13.10
N GLY A 62 0.09 -15.99 12.15
CA GLY A 62 0.82 -16.48 10.99
C GLY A 62 0.73 -15.54 9.80
N ARG A 63 1.69 -15.55 8.90
CA ARG A 63 1.67 -14.76 7.66
C ARG A 63 0.55 -15.24 6.73
N GLY A 64 -0.31 -14.32 6.29
CA GLY A 64 -1.47 -14.61 5.46
C GLY A 64 -2.72 -14.98 6.26
N THR A 65 -2.71 -14.85 7.60
CA THR A 65 -3.91 -15.16 8.40
C THR A 65 -4.95 -14.06 8.30
N ASP A 66 -4.54 -12.81 8.16
CA ASP A 66 -5.39 -11.64 7.92
C ASP A 66 -5.37 -11.27 6.44
N ASP A 67 -4.20 -11.32 5.79
CA ASP A 67 -3.95 -10.88 4.43
C ASP A 67 -3.36 -12.03 3.59
N ASP A 68 -4.15 -12.70 2.76
CA ASP A 68 -5.61 -12.69 2.61
C ASP A 68 -6.18 -14.12 2.70
N LYS A 69 -5.33 -15.14 3.09
CA LYS A 69 -5.75 -16.56 3.13
C LYS A 69 -6.89 -16.85 4.12
N GLY A 70 -6.92 -16.11 5.24
CA GLY A 70 -8.02 -16.22 6.22
C GLY A 70 -9.34 -15.74 5.64
N PRO A 71 -9.43 -14.50 5.12
CA PRO A 71 -10.61 -13.99 4.44
C PRO A 71 -11.06 -14.80 3.22
N VAL A 72 -10.13 -15.26 2.37
CA VAL A 72 -10.43 -16.21 1.27
C VAL A 72 -11.08 -17.49 1.80
N LEU A 73 -10.58 -18.03 2.91
CA LEU A 73 -11.18 -19.20 3.55
C LEU A 73 -12.58 -18.87 4.10
N ALA A 74 -12.79 -17.70 4.69
CA ALA A 74 -14.13 -17.30 5.17
C ALA A 74 -15.14 -17.21 4.01
N ALA A 75 -14.73 -16.66 2.86
CA ALA A 75 -15.55 -16.66 1.65
C ALA A 75 -15.85 -18.07 1.13
N LEU A 76 -14.86 -18.95 1.10
CA LEU A 76 -15.05 -20.35 0.71
C LEU A 76 -15.98 -21.10 1.68
N MET A 77 -15.89 -20.82 2.99
CA MET A 77 -16.80 -21.36 4.00
C MET A 77 -18.23 -20.86 3.82
N ALA A 78 -18.43 -19.60 3.41
CA ALA A 78 -19.73 -19.05 3.07
C ALA A 78 -20.37 -19.82 1.90
N MET A 79 -19.61 -20.06 0.83
CA MET A 79 -20.09 -20.87 -0.31
C MET A 79 -20.47 -22.30 0.12
N ARG A 80 -19.64 -22.91 0.97
CA ARG A 80 -19.95 -24.21 1.55
C ARG A 80 -21.23 -24.20 2.38
N ALA A 81 -21.43 -23.20 3.23
CA ALA A 81 -22.61 -23.06 4.07
C ALA A 81 -23.89 -22.98 3.23
N VAL A 82 -23.91 -22.16 2.17
CA VAL A 82 -25.04 -22.07 1.23
C VAL A 82 -25.35 -23.45 0.63
N LYS A 83 -24.33 -24.19 0.20
CA LYS A 83 -24.49 -25.51 -0.37
C LYS A 83 -25.02 -26.53 0.65
N ASP A 84 -24.38 -26.64 1.81
CA ASP A 84 -24.68 -27.65 2.84
C ASP A 84 -26.10 -27.44 3.45
N LEU A 85 -26.54 -26.18 3.53
CA LEU A 85 -27.89 -25.82 3.98
C LEU A 85 -28.95 -25.99 2.88
N GLY A 86 -28.54 -26.25 1.65
CA GLY A 86 -29.46 -26.54 0.53
C GLY A 86 -30.22 -25.35 0.01
N PHE A 87 -29.70 -24.14 0.15
CA PHE A 87 -30.31 -22.94 -0.41
C PHE A 87 -30.34 -22.99 -1.95
N SER A 88 -31.51 -22.64 -2.52
CA SER A 88 -31.64 -22.51 -3.97
C SER A 88 -31.16 -21.14 -4.44
N LEU A 89 -30.26 -21.13 -5.39
CA LEU A 89 -29.76 -19.87 -6.01
C LEU A 89 -30.21 -19.81 -7.46
N LYS A 90 -30.55 -18.62 -7.96
CA LYS A 90 -30.81 -18.35 -9.40
C LYS A 90 -29.54 -18.11 -10.18
N LYS A 91 -28.50 -17.66 -9.54
CA LYS A 91 -27.22 -17.27 -10.10
C LYS A 91 -26.06 -17.98 -9.41
N ASN A 92 -24.86 -17.82 -9.96
CA ASN A 92 -23.63 -18.35 -9.41
C ASN A 92 -22.85 -17.26 -8.66
N VAL A 93 -22.12 -17.66 -7.62
CA VAL A 93 -20.99 -16.93 -7.04
C VAL A 93 -19.71 -17.63 -7.42
N ARG A 94 -18.72 -16.88 -7.86
CA ARG A 94 -17.36 -17.36 -8.13
C ARG A 94 -16.37 -16.72 -7.18
N LEU A 95 -15.69 -17.54 -6.40
CA LEU A 95 -14.48 -17.12 -5.67
C LEU A 95 -13.27 -17.22 -6.60
N ILE A 96 -12.51 -16.14 -6.72
CA ILE A 96 -11.30 -16.03 -7.52
C ILE A 96 -10.16 -15.77 -6.54
N ALA A 97 -9.21 -16.69 -6.46
CA ALA A 97 -8.04 -16.61 -5.59
C ALA A 97 -6.79 -16.42 -6.45
N GLY A 98 -6.26 -15.21 -6.44
CA GLY A 98 -5.07 -14.80 -7.18
C GLY A 98 -3.76 -15.21 -6.50
N THR A 99 -2.65 -14.86 -7.13
CA THR A 99 -1.29 -15.25 -6.71
C THR A 99 -0.25 -14.15 -6.92
N ASP A 100 -0.66 -12.90 -7.18
CA ASP A 100 0.24 -11.77 -7.48
C ASP A 100 -0.35 -10.42 -7.01
N GLU A 101 -1.18 -10.41 -5.95
CA GLU A 101 -1.77 -9.19 -5.40
C GLU A 101 -0.68 -8.26 -4.87
N GLU A 102 0.21 -8.80 -4.06
CA GLU A 102 1.26 -8.08 -3.35
C GLU A 102 2.38 -7.51 -4.26
N THR A 103 2.38 -7.88 -5.55
CA THR A 103 3.48 -7.53 -6.45
C THR A 103 3.07 -6.93 -7.80
N GLY A 104 1.76 -6.82 -8.11
CA GLY A 104 1.37 -6.05 -9.30
C GLY A 104 0.16 -6.52 -10.10
N PHE A 105 -0.72 -7.35 -9.58
CA PHE A 105 -2.03 -7.72 -10.13
C PHE A 105 -2.00 -8.38 -11.53
N ARG A 106 -0.85 -8.93 -11.97
CA ARG A 106 -0.70 -9.53 -13.32
C ARG A 106 -1.62 -10.73 -13.54
N ASP A 107 -1.91 -11.46 -12.48
CA ASP A 107 -2.81 -12.61 -12.44
C ASP A 107 -4.27 -12.23 -12.66
N ILE A 108 -4.74 -11.19 -11.98
CA ILE A 108 -6.12 -10.71 -12.12
C ILE A 108 -6.34 -9.99 -13.45
N HIS A 109 -5.34 -9.24 -13.93
CA HIS A 109 -5.35 -8.69 -15.28
C HIS A 109 -5.40 -9.82 -16.33
N TRP A 110 -4.54 -10.86 -16.18
CA TRP A 110 -4.57 -12.04 -17.05
C TRP A 110 -5.94 -12.73 -17.05
N TYR A 111 -6.60 -12.80 -15.87
CA TYR A 111 -7.92 -13.39 -15.75
C TYR A 111 -8.98 -12.57 -16.49
N TYR A 112 -9.08 -11.28 -16.25
CA TYR A 112 -10.11 -10.43 -16.86
C TYR A 112 -9.87 -10.09 -18.33
N ASP A 113 -8.67 -10.26 -18.83
CA ASP A 113 -8.42 -10.26 -20.30
C ASP A 113 -9.12 -11.42 -21.02
N ARG A 114 -9.52 -12.47 -20.29
CA ARG A 114 -10.06 -13.73 -20.81
C ARG A 114 -11.48 -14.03 -20.36
N HIS A 115 -11.91 -13.42 -19.28
CA HIS A 115 -13.20 -13.65 -18.65
C HIS A 115 -13.93 -12.33 -18.38
N PRO A 116 -15.27 -12.30 -18.53
CA PRO A 116 -16.04 -11.08 -18.23
C PRO A 116 -16.04 -10.77 -16.75
N TYR A 117 -16.22 -9.49 -16.42
CA TYR A 117 -16.58 -9.08 -15.07
C TYR A 117 -17.95 -9.63 -14.69
N ALA A 118 -18.15 -9.99 -13.42
CA ALA A 118 -19.49 -10.22 -12.89
C ALA A 118 -20.21 -8.87 -12.69
N PRO A 119 -21.55 -8.86 -12.66
CA PRO A 119 -22.30 -7.66 -12.30
C PRO A 119 -21.90 -7.04 -10.97
N HIS A 120 -21.52 -7.88 -9.99
CA HIS A 120 -21.09 -7.47 -8.67
C HIS A 120 -19.76 -8.13 -8.30
N THR A 121 -18.90 -7.37 -7.64
CA THR A 121 -17.58 -7.86 -7.19
C THR A 121 -17.26 -7.32 -5.80
N ILE A 122 -16.82 -8.19 -4.89
CA ILE A 122 -16.26 -7.81 -3.60
C ILE A 122 -14.85 -8.38 -3.45
N SER A 123 -13.99 -7.69 -2.69
CA SER A 123 -12.75 -8.26 -2.15
C SER A 123 -12.84 -8.37 -0.63
N PRO A 124 -12.55 -9.54 -0.04
CA PRO A 124 -12.50 -9.71 1.40
C PRO A 124 -11.20 -9.22 2.03
N ASP A 125 -10.30 -8.67 1.23
CA ASP A 125 -8.94 -8.28 1.55
C ASP A 125 -8.85 -6.85 2.08
N ALA A 126 -9.62 -6.54 3.14
CA ALA A 126 -9.69 -5.20 3.71
C ALA A 126 -10.40 -5.17 5.07
N ASP A 127 -10.74 -3.96 5.52
CA ASP A 127 -11.59 -3.73 6.69
C ASP A 127 -13.08 -3.69 6.32
N PHE A 128 -13.93 -4.11 7.26
CA PHE A 128 -15.33 -3.72 7.26
C PHE A 128 -15.50 -2.25 7.71
N PRO A 129 -16.66 -1.52 7.37
CA PRO A 129 -17.82 -2.12 6.70
C PRO A 129 -17.69 -2.16 5.17
N ILE A 130 -17.55 -1.06 4.45
CA ILE A 130 -17.49 -1.02 2.98
C ILE A 130 -16.44 -0.02 2.55
N ILE A 131 -15.42 -0.49 1.85
CA ILE A 131 -14.46 0.39 1.19
C ILE A 131 -14.91 0.56 -0.25
N ASN A 132 -15.53 1.71 -0.52
CA ASN A 132 -16.06 2.05 -1.83
C ASN A 132 -15.18 3.04 -2.59
N ILE A 133 -14.12 3.53 -1.95
CA ILE A 133 -13.12 4.41 -2.55
C ILE A 133 -11.72 3.89 -2.21
N GLU A 134 -10.94 3.62 -3.24
CA GLU A 134 -9.50 3.42 -3.15
C GLU A 134 -8.83 4.59 -3.86
N LYS A 135 -7.93 5.30 -3.18
CA LYS A 135 -7.20 6.44 -3.77
C LYS A 135 -6.33 5.96 -4.92
N GLY A 136 -6.20 6.81 -5.93
CA GLY A 136 -5.26 6.57 -7.01
C GLY A 136 -3.81 6.70 -6.58
N HIS A 137 -2.89 6.28 -7.43
CA HIS A 137 -1.47 6.30 -7.17
C HIS A 137 -0.72 7.11 -8.22
N TYR A 138 0.27 7.90 -7.76
CA TYR A 138 1.29 8.45 -8.64
C TYR A 138 2.66 8.19 -8.01
N GLN A 139 3.42 7.29 -8.62
CA GLN A 139 4.64 6.73 -8.05
C GLN A 139 5.81 6.77 -9.06
N PRO A 140 6.19 7.96 -9.55
CA PRO A 140 7.16 8.10 -10.61
C PRO A 140 8.57 7.75 -10.15
N THR A 141 9.41 7.44 -11.13
CA THR A 141 10.87 7.43 -10.99
C THR A 141 11.43 8.70 -11.63
N PHE A 142 12.29 9.41 -10.92
CA PHE A 142 12.99 10.56 -11.47
C PHE A 142 14.51 10.40 -11.35
N ARG A 143 15.25 10.94 -12.34
CA ARG A 143 16.70 10.76 -12.46
C ARG A 143 17.38 12.05 -12.87
N ALA A 144 18.64 12.20 -12.38
CA ALA A 144 19.57 13.18 -12.91
C ALA A 144 20.95 12.53 -13.05
N ALA A 145 21.73 12.97 -14.04
CA ALA A 145 23.08 12.48 -14.26
C ALA A 145 24.03 13.66 -14.51
N TRP A 146 25.28 13.51 -14.05
CA TRP A 146 26.35 14.50 -14.21
C TRP A 146 27.70 13.82 -14.33
N PRO A 147 28.74 14.52 -14.90
CA PRO A 147 30.10 14.01 -14.90
C PRO A 147 30.65 13.85 -13.48
N GLN A 148 31.58 12.93 -13.30
CA GLN A 148 32.27 12.75 -12.01
C GLN A 148 32.90 14.06 -11.52
N GLU A 149 32.67 14.37 -10.24
CA GLU A 149 33.07 15.61 -9.60
C GLU A 149 34.38 15.45 -8.81
N ALA A 150 35.20 16.53 -8.81
CA ALA A 150 36.40 16.62 -8.00
C ALA A 150 36.31 17.69 -6.90
N ALA A 151 35.27 18.54 -6.93
CA ALA A 151 35.05 19.61 -5.94
C ALA A 151 34.86 19.05 -4.52
N LEU A 152 35.37 19.75 -3.53
CA LEU A 152 35.19 19.43 -2.10
C LEU A 152 34.83 20.70 -1.32
N PRO A 153 34.01 20.60 -0.24
CA PRO A 153 33.32 19.37 0.22
C PRO A 153 32.11 19.01 -0.66
N ARG A 154 31.80 17.73 -0.80
CA ARG A 154 30.66 17.26 -1.58
C ARG A 154 30.06 15.98 -1.01
N VAL A 155 28.81 15.68 -1.37
CA VAL A 155 28.19 14.37 -1.14
C VAL A 155 28.63 13.41 -2.24
N SER A 156 29.23 12.27 -1.87
CA SER A 156 29.68 11.24 -2.81
C SER A 156 28.69 10.07 -2.92
N SER A 157 27.88 9.87 -1.89
CA SER A 157 26.80 8.86 -1.93
C SER A 157 25.66 9.23 -0.99
N PHE A 158 24.46 8.81 -1.37
CA PHE A 158 23.26 8.84 -0.54
C PHE A 158 22.45 7.58 -0.79
N THR A 159 21.90 7.01 0.27
CA THR A 159 20.93 5.91 0.17
C THR A 159 19.85 6.12 1.22
N GLY A 160 18.60 6.12 0.78
CA GLY A 160 17.44 6.23 1.64
C GLY A 160 16.26 5.41 1.12
N GLY A 161 15.53 4.81 2.04
CA GLY A 161 14.30 4.06 1.79
C GLY A 161 14.48 2.69 1.14
N PRO A 162 13.99 1.64 1.79
CA PRO A 162 14.07 0.27 1.26
C PRO A 162 12.89 -0.10 0.36
N ARG A 163 11.74 0.61 0.46
CA ARG A 163 10.49 0.28 -0.24
C ARG A 163 9.74 1.53 -0.66
N LEU A 164 8.98 1.40 -1.76
CA LEU A 164 8.24 2.53 -2.35
C LEU A 164 7.08 3.01 -1.47
N ASN A 165 6.36 2.10 -0.82
CA ASN A 165 5.17 2.41 -0.02
C ASN A 165 5.46 2.65 1.48
N MET A 166 6.71 3.02 1.83
CA MET A 166 7.13 3.19 3.22
C MET A 166 7.86 4.52 3.43
N VAL A 167 7.47 5.27 4.45
CA VAL A 167 8.25 6.40 4.97
C VAL A 167 9.61 5.89 5.46
N PRO A 168 10.74 6.38 4.92
CA PRO A 168 12.07 5.88 5.28
C PRO A 168 12.44 6.10 6.75
N PRO A 169 12.60 5.03 7.56
CA PRO A 169 13.05 5.16 8.94
C PRO A 169 14.56 5.40 9.06
N LYS A 170 15.31 5.16 7.99
CA LYS A 170 16.77 5.37 7.94
C LYS A 170 17.20 5.91 6.58
N ALA A 171 18.20 6.79 6.61
CA ALA A 171 18.90 7.25 5.43
C ALA A 171 20.38 7.47 5.77
N GLN A 172 21.26 7.31 4.78
CA GLN A 172 22.71 7.43 4.96
C GLN A 172 23.32 8.22 3.82
N ALA A 173 24.32 9.06 4.14
CA ALA A 173 25.14 9.76 3.15
C ALA A 173 26.62 9.72 3.51
N THR A 174 27.48 9.78 2.50
CA THR A 174 28.92 10.01 2.66
C THR A 174 29.25 11.41 2.14
N VAL A 175 29.90 12.20 2.98
CA VAL A 175 30.32 13.56 2.65
C VAL A 175 31.84 13.61 2.69
N LEU A 176 32.44 13.91 1.55
CA LEU A 176 33.89 14.07 1.41
C LEU A 176 34.32 15.51 1.74
N GLY A 177 35.50 15.68 2.35
CA GLY A 177 36.09 16.99 2.61
C GLY A 177 35.56 17.71 3.86
N LEU A 178 34.71 17.09 4.68
CA LEU A 178 34.25 17.59 5.98
C LEU A 178 34.74 16.71 7.12
N THR A 179 34.84 17.31 8.34
CA THR A 179 35.13 16.61 9.58
C THR A 179 33.85 16.33 10.36
N ALA A 180 33.91 15.38 11.29
CA ALA A 180 32.77 15.06 12.17
C ALA A 180 32.36 16.26 13.03
N GLU A 181 33.32 17.10 13.46
CA GLU A 181 33.03 18.31 14.25
C GLU A 181 32.21 19.33 13.46
N GLN A 182 32.53 19.54 12.19
CA GLN A 182 31.78 20.46 11.32
C GLN A 182 30.33 19.98 11.11
N VAL A 183 30.15 18.68 10.88
CA VAL A 183 28.81 18.10 10.70
C VAL A 183 28.03 18.14 12.01
N ASN A 184 28.64 17.79 13.16
CA ASN A 184 27.98 17.85 14.46
C ASN A 184 27.57 19.29 14.83
N ALA A 185 28.37 20.28 14.48
CA ALA A 185 28.00 21.69 14.67
C ALA A 185 26.78 22.06 13.81
N ALA A 186 26.68 21.60 12.59
CA ALA A 186 25.51 21.81 11.72
C ALA A 186 24.26 21.09 12.26
N ILE A 187 24.39 19.86 12.76
CA ILE A 187 23.29 19.11 13.40
C ILE A 187 22.75 19.92 14.61
N ALA A 188 23.64 20.40 15.47
CA ALA A 188 23.26 21.17 16.66
C ALA A 188 22.56 22.51 16.27
N ALA A 189 22.94 23.13 15.16
CA ALA A 189 22.35 24.37 14.68
C ALA A 189 21.00 24.17 13.96
N LEU A 190 20.74 22.98 13.40
CA LEU A 190 19.59 22.72 12.54
C LEU A 190 18.26 22.70 13.31
N GLY A 191 18.25 22.23 14.58
CA GLY A 191 17.06 22.22 15.41
C GLY A 191 15.95 21.31 14.90
N MET A 192 16.30 20.15 14.34
CA MET A 192 15.32 19.13 13.88
C MET A 192 14.45 18.64 15.02
N GLU A 193 13.31 18.08 14.68
CA GLU A 193 12.38 17.46 15.62
C GLU A 193 13.04 16.31 16.44
N ALA A 194 12.58 16.10 17.66
CA ALA A 194 13.18 15.15 18.59
C ALA A 194 13.11 13.67 18.14
N ALA A 195 12.19 13.36 17.22
CA ALA A 195 12.04 12.01 16.65
C ALA A 195 13.13 11.67 15.61
N ILE A 196 13.86 12.67 15.11
CA ILE A 196 14.97 12.48 14.18
C ILE A 196 16.29 12.49 14.98
N SER A 197 17.12 11.48 14.77
CA SER A 197 18.46 11.41 15.32
C SER A 197 19.51 11.21 14.22
N TYR A 198 20.74 11.70 14.49
CA TYR A 198 21.85 11.58 13.56
C TYR A 198 23.03 10.89 14.24
N THR A 199 23.74 10.06 13.48
CA THR A 199 25.07 9.53 13.86
C THR A 199 26.07 9.91 12.80
N VAL A 200 27.28 10.30 13.24
CA VAL A 200 28.39 10.70 12.36
C VAL A 200 29.58 9.80 12.66
N ALA A 201 30.10 9.14 11.65
CA ALA A 201 31.25 8.26 11.74
C ALA A 201 32.32 8.65 10.69
N PRO A 202 33.61 8.43 10.97
CA PRO A 202 34.67 8.62 9.98
C PRO A 202 34.44 7.74 8.73
N ALA A 203 34.76 8.29 7.55
CA ALA A 203 34.81 7.57 6.28
C ALA A 203 36.07 8.00 5.52
N GLU A 204 36.47 7.25 4.52
CA GLU A 204 37.63 7.60 3.67
C GLU A 204 37.39 8.95 3.01
N GLY A 205 38.30 9.89 3.26
CA GLY A 205 38.24 11.26 2.72
C GLY A 205 37.16 12.17 3.33
N GLY A 206 36.47 11.74 4.37
CA GLY A 206 35.38 12.54 4.98
C GLY A 206 34.63 11.82 6.09
N VAL A 207 33.28 11.92 6.08
CA VAL A 207 32.40 11.38 7.09
C VAL A 207 31.19 10.66 6.48
N ARG A 208 30.68 9.68 7.21
CA ARG A 208 29.40 9.02 6.96
C ARG A 208 28.39 9.56 7.97
N ILE A 209 27.25 9.97 7.47
CA ILE A 209 26.15 10.49 8.27
C ILE A 209 24.97 9.52 8.09
N GLN A 210 24.37 9.08 9.18
CA GLN A 210 23.11 8.32 9.17
C GLN A 210 22.06 9.11 9.93
N ALA A 211 20.90 9.31 9.31
CA ALA A 211 19.68 9.77 9.96
C ALA A 211 18.80 8.57 10.32
N SER A 212 18.13 8.65 11.47
CA SER A 212 17.12 7.70 11.93
C SER A 212 15.86 8.45 12.32
N GLY A 213 14.73 7.96 11.90
CA GLY A 213 13.38 8.46 12.16
C GLY A 213 12.42 7.31 12.47
N GLN A 214 11.18 7.44 12.08
CA GLN A 214 10.13 6.44 12.29
C GLN A 214 9.45 6.09 10.98
N ASN A 215 9.24 4.80 10.73
CA ASN A 215 8.47 4.37 9.56
C ASN A 215 6.97 4.62 9.77
N ALA A 216 6.29 4.79 8.64
CA ALA A 216 4.83 4.74 8.51
C ALA A 216 4.51 4.22 7.10
N HIS A 217 3.26 3.87 6.86
CA HIS A 217 2.82 3.53 5.51
C HIS A 217 2.83 4.77 4.60
N GLY A 218 3.10 4.61 3.29
CA GLY A 218 3.16 5.73 2.34
C GLY A 218 1.83 6.49 2.18
N SER A 219 0.69 5.86 2.53
CA SER A 219 -0.63 6.50 2.51
C SER A 219 -0.91 7.39 3.72
N THR A 220 -0.20 7.20 4.84
CA THR A 220 -0.30 7.98 6.08
C THR A 220 1.08 8.52 6.51
N PRO A 221 1.75 9.31 5.64
CA PRO A 221 3.12 9.73 5.89
C PRO A 221 3.29 10.64 7.11
N GLU A 222 2.22 11.28 7.57
CA GLU A 222 2.18 12.12 8.77
C GLU A 222 2.35 11.33 10.07
N GLU A 223 2.12 10.03 10.07
CA GLU A 223 2.34 9.14 11.22
C GLU A 223 3.82 8.75 11.39
N GLY A 224 4.64 9.05 10.38
CA GLY A 224 6.06 8.73 10.36
C GLY A 224 6.97 9.95 10.47
N HIS A 225 8.27 9.69 10.66
CA HIS A 225 9.32 10.70 10.66
C HIS A 225 10.37 10.34 9.61
N ASN A 226 10.32 11.01 8.45
CA ASN A 226 11.10 10.68 7.27
C ASN A 226 12.59 11.03 7.44
N ALA A 227 13.40 10.02 7.71
CA ALA A 227 14.86 10.17 7.86
C ALA A 227 15.56 10.65 6.58
N GLN A 228 15.01 10.33 5.40
CA GLN A 228 15.59 10.72 4.11
C GLN A 228 15.48 12.23 3.89
N THR A 229 14.30 12.82 4.07
CA THR A 229 14.11 14.27 3.93
C THR A 229 14.81 15.05 5.04
N ALA A 230 14.87 14.50 6.26
CA ALA A 230 15.65 15.07 7.35
C ALA A 230 17.17 15.09 7.03
N LEU A 231 17.72 14.01 6.49
CA LEU A 231 19.13 13.97 6.08
C LEU A 231 19.42 14.92 4.92
N LEU A 232 18.54 15.02 3.93
CA LEU A 232 18.68 15.99 2.84
C LEU A 232 18.70 17.43 3.38
N THR A 233 17.84 17.76 4.34
CA THR A 233 17.81 19.08 5.00
C THR A 233 19.14 19.39 5.71
N LEU A 234 19.71 18.41 6.41
CA LEU A 234 21.04 18.55 7.01
C LEU A 234 22.11 18.80 5.95
N LEU A 235 22.15 17.98 4.88
CA LEU A 235 23.14 18.09 3.82
C LEU A 235 23.09 19.45 3.12
N ALA A 236 21.89 20.00 2.89
CA ALA A 236 21.74 21.34 2.31
C ALA A 236 22.24 22.47 3.21
N ALA A 237 22.32 22.25 4.53
CA ALA A 237 22.88 23.22 5.48
C ALA A 237 24.40 23.12 5.65
N LEU A 238 25.06 22.09 5.10
CA LEU A 238 26.50 21.94 5.17
C LEU A 238 27.22 22.88 4.17
N PRO A 239 28.46 23.30 4.45
CA PRO A 239 29.27 24.17 3.57
C PRO A 239 29.81 23.37 2.37
N LEU A 240 28.93 22.82 1.55
CA LEU A 240 29.31 22.06 0.37
C LEU A 240 29.81 22.98 -0.77
N ALA A 241 30.69 22.47 -1.62
CA ALA A 241 31.12 23.15 -2.82
C ALA A 241 29.95 23.31 -3.80
N ASP A 242 29.97 24.38 -4.60
CA ASP A 242 29.03 24.56 -5.70
C ASP A 242 29.36 23.58 -6.84
N CYS A 243 28.59 22.50 -6.88
CA CYS A 243 28.76 21.41 -7.83
C CYS A 243 27.43 20.70 -8.09
N PRO A 244 27.30 19.91 -9.18
CA PRO A 244 26.05 19.24 -9.54
C PRO A 244 25.37 18.44 -8.40
N SER A 245 26.12 17.63 -7.63
CA SER A 245 25.54 16.88 -6.51
C SER A 245 24.95 17.81 -5.43
N THR A 246 25.59 18.94 -5.15
CA THR A 246 25.09 19.95 -4.20
C THR A 246 23.82 20.61 -4.74
N GLN A 247 23.79 20.98 -6.02
CA GLN A 247 22.62 21.58 -6.65
C GLN A 247 21.42 20.61 -6.65
N VAL A 248 21.66 19.33 -6.90
CA VAL A 248 20.63 18.28 -6.81
C VAL A 248 20.06 18.18 -5.39
N ILE A 249 20.91 18.16 -4.36
CA ILE A 249 20.46 18.12 -2.96
C ILE A 249 19.61 19.36 -2.62
N GLN A 250 20.03 20.55 -3.01
CA GLN A 250 19.26 21.78 -2.80
C GLN A 250 17.92 21.75 -3.54
N ASN A 251 17.88 21.21 -4.76
CA ASN A 251 16.64 21.01 -5.51
C ASN A 251 15.71 20.01 -4.83
N LEU A 252 16.25 18.88 -4.34
CA LEU A 252 15.45 17.85 -3.64
C LEU A 252 14.84 18.39 -2.34
N VAL A 253 15.58 19.18 -1.55
CA VAL A 253 15.04 19.82 -0.33
C VAL A 253 13.91 20.81 -0.67
N ARG A 254 14.00 21.51 -1.79
CA ARG A 254 12.96 22.44 -2.24
C ARG A 254 11.71 21.71 -2.74
N LEU A 255 11.89 20.58 -3.45
CA LEU A 255 10.81 19.78 -4.03
C LEU A 255 10.13 18.86 -3.00
N PHE A 256 10.89 18.40 -2.01
CA PHE A 256 10.45 17.50 -0.93
C PHE A 256 10.87 18.06 0.44
N PRO A 257 10.32 19.22 0.87
CA PRO A 257 10.65 19.75 2.18
C PRO A 257 10.30 18.75 3.27
N HIS A 258 11.12 18.70 4.32
CA HIS A 258 10.82 17.85 5.47
C HIS A 258 9.49 18.27 6.10
N GLY A 259 8.56 17.31 6.28
CA GLY A 259 7.21 17.55 6.77
C GLY A 259 6.16 17.94 5.71
N ASP A 260 6.51 18.00 4.42
CA ASP A 260 5.50 18.13 3.36
C ASP A 260 4.92 16.75 3.04
N HIS A 261 3.81 16.43 3.68
CA HIS A 261 3.09 15.15 3.51
C HIS A 261 1.97 15.19 2.47
N ILE A 262 1.76 16.36 1.82
CA ILE A 262 0.65 16.57 0.88
C ILE A 262 1.10 17.01 -0.52
N GLY A 263 2.42 17.08 -0.76
CA GLY A 263 2.97 17.47 -2.05
C GLY A 263 2.75 18.94 -2.43
N GLN A 264 2.73 19.84 -1.42
CA GLN A 264 2.53 21.26 -1.65
C GLN A 264 3.66 21.85 -2.49
N ALA A 265 4.90 21.46 -2.23
CA ALA A 265 6.06 21.97 -2.95
C ALA A 265 6.11 21.51 -4.43
N LEU A 266 5.48 20.38 -4.75
CA LEU A 266 5.32 19.87 -6.12
C LEU A 266 4.06 20.42 -6.82
N GLY A 267 3.23 21.21 -6.13
CA GLY A 267 1.98 21.75 -6.67
C GLY A 267 0.85 20.72 -6.81
N MET A 268 0.92 19.62 -6.04
CA MET A 268 -0.04 18.51 -6.10
C MET A 268 -1.11 18.58 -5.01
N ALA A 269 -0.93 19.40 -3.98
CA ALA A 269 -1.80 19.45 -2.79
C ALA A 269 -3.25 19.74 -3.15
N GLN A 270 -4.14 18.82 -2.84
CA GLN A 270 -5.57 18.92 -3.06
C GLN A 270 -6.34 17.94 -2.16
N SER A 271 -7.65 18.16 -2.02
CA SER A 271 -8.54 17.32 -1.23
C SER A 271 -9.98 17.41 -1.73
N ASP A 272 -10.77 16.39 -1.47
CA ASP A 272 -12.23 16.41 -1.61
C ASP A 272 -12.94 15.83 -0.38
N ASP A 273 -14.24 16.06 -0.30
CA ASP A 273 -15.04 15.69 0.88
C ASP A 273 -15.27 14.17 1.02
N LEU A 274 -15.07 13.39 -0.05
CA LEU A 274 -15.34 11.94 -0.06
C LEU A 274 -14.08 11.13 0.26
N SER A 275 -12.96 11.48 -0.38
CA SER A 275 -11.71 10.71 -0.28
C SER A 275 -10.63 11.38 0.57
N GLY A 276 -10.89 12.62 1.04
CA GLY A 276 -9.93 13.38 1.83
C GLY A 276 -8.79 13.99 1.02
N GLY A 277 -7.62 14.20 1.66
CA GLY A 277 -6.47 14.86 1.06
C GLY A 277 -5.54 13.92 0.28
N LEU A 278 -4.78 14.49 -0.65
CA LEU A 278 -3.62 13.83 -1.24
C LEU A 278 -2.57 13.59 -0.15
N SER A 279 -1.93 12.42 -0.16
CA SER A 279 -0.73 12.16 0.64
C SER A 279 0.50 11.99 -0.25
N LEU A 280 1.67 12.40 0.27
CA LEU A 280 2.96 12.24 -0.40
C LEU A 280 4.05 11.84 0.59
N ALA A 281 4.75 10.75 0.28
CA ALA A 281 5.98 10.33 0.95
C ALA A 281 7.14 10.28 -0.04
N PHE A 282 8.24 11.00 0.21
CA PHE A 282 9.48 10.81 -0.53
C PHE A 282 10.19 9.57 0.02
N THR A 283 10.10 8.46 -0.71
CA THR A 283 10.34 7.12 -0.17
C THR A 283 11.70 6.52 -0.54
N MET A 284 12.23 6.79 -1.72
CA MET A 284 13.48 6.19 -2.16
C MET A 284 14.38 7.22 -2.81
N LEU A 285 15.67 7.19 -2.46
CA LEU A 285 16.70 7.98 -3.11
C LEU A 285 18.05 7.23 -3.07
N THR A 286 18.66 7.11 -4.23
CA THR A 286 20.06 6.72 -4.38
C THR A 286 20.81 7.83 -5.11
N LEU A 287 21.94 8.28 -4.56
CA LEU A 287 22.84 9.22 -5.20
C LEU A 287 24.26 8.65 -5.21
N THR A 288 24.94 8.83 -6.31
CA THR A 288 26.31 8.40 -6.57
C THR A 288 27.17 9.60 -6.99
N ASP A 289 28.45 9.39 -7.29
CA ASP A 289 29.33 10.41 -7.81
C ASP A 289 28.91 10.99 -9.18
N THR A 290 28.01 10.33 -9.91
CA THR A 290 27.65 10.67 -11.30
C THR A 290 26.17 10.78 -11.58
N GLY A 291 25.32 10.65 -10.58
CA GLY A 291 23.88 10.75 -10.78
C GLY A 291 23.05 10.37 -9.58
N CYS A 292 21.76 10.53 -9.72
CA CYS A 292 20.79 10.07 -8.72
C CYS A 292 19.52 9.49 -9.36
N GLU A 293 18.88 8.63 -8.62
CA GLU A 293 17.53 8.12 -8.87
C GLU A 293 16.70 8.26 -7.61
N GLY A 294 15.51 8.81 -7.74
CA GLY A 294 14.56 8.95 -6.64
C GLY A 294 13.16 8.50 -7.04
N ARG A 295 12.37 8.10 -6.03
CA ARG A 295 10.95 7.75 -6.17
C ARG A 295 10.17 8.29 -4.97
N PHE A 296 8.93 8.66 -5.21
CA PHE A 296 7.98 8.99 -4.14
C PHE A 296 6.68 8.22 -4.31
N ASP A 297 5.95 8.06 -3.22
CA ASP A 297 4.61 7.50 -3.18
C ASP A 297 3.60 8.61 -2.91
N SER A 298 2.66 8.80 -3.83
CA SER A 298 1.54 9.74 -3.65
C SER A 298 0.22 9.00 -3.82
N ARG A 299 -0.70 9.20 -2.84
CA ARG A 299 -2.06 8.70 -2.90
C ARG A 299 -2.99 9.83 -3.27
N THR A 300 -3.67 9.68 -4.41
CA THR A 300 -4.43 10.77 -5.03
C THR A 300 -5.91 10.65 -4.70
N PRO A 301 -6.56 11.74 -4.23
CA PRO A 301 -7.99 11.75 -3.97
C PRO A 301 -8.80 11.65 -5.26
N LEU A 302 -10.13 11.49 -5.15
CA LEU A 302 -11.04 11.39 -6.30
C LEU A 302 -10.95 12.60 -7.26
N CYS A 303 -10.66 13.79 -6.74
CA CYS A 303 -10.44 14.98 -7.56
C CYS A 303 -9.07 15.00 -8.26
N GLY A 304 -8.17 14.05 -7.96
CA GLY A 304 -6.84 13.95 -8.54
C GLY A 304 -6.88 13.48 -9.99
N THR A 305 -6.17 14.18 -10.86
CA THR A 305 -6.09 13.90 -12.29
C THR A 305 -4.66 14.10 -12.81
N ASP A 306 -4.40 13.68 -14.03
CA ASP A 306 -3.15 14.03 -14.71
C ASP A 306 -2.83 15.52 -14.64
N ALA A 307 -3.83 16.37 -14.86
CA ALA A 307 -3.65 17.83 -14.89
C ALA A 307 -3.34 18.43 -13.52
N THR A 308 -3.80 17.82 -12.43
CA THR A 308 -3.67 18.36 -11.08
C THR A 308 -2.64 17.64 -10.22
N VAL A 309 -2.15 16.45 -10.64
CA VAL A 309 -1.17 15.62 -9.92
C VAL A 309 0.09 15.42 -10.74
N ARG A 310 0.00 14.65 -11.84
CA ARG A 310 1.17 14.24 -12.62
C ARG A 310 1.87 15.43 -13.29
N LEU A 311 1.14 16.23 -14.06
CA LEU A 311 1.74 17.31 -14.83
C LEU A 311 2.41 18.39 -13.95
N PRO A 312 1.84 18.86 -12.82
CA PRO A 312 2.53 19.79 -11.92
C PRO A 312 3.82 19.19 -11.33
N ALA A 313 3.78 17.94 -10.87
CA ALA A 313 4.96 17.27 -10.31
C ALA A 313 6.06 17.08 -11.35
N GLU A 314 5.73 16.61 -12.56
CA GLU A 314 6.67 16.49 -13.67
C GLU A 314 7.30 17.83 -14.03
N ALA A 315 6.50 18.89 -14.15
CA ALA A 315 6.98 20.21 -14.46
C ALA A 315 7.97 20.75 -13.39
N ALA A 316 7.66 20.55 -12.11
CA ALA A 316 8.53 20.96 -11.01
C ALA A 316 9.86 20.18 -11.01
N LEU A 317 9.82 18.85 -11.22
CA LEU A 317 11.00 17.99 -11.30
C LEU A 317 11.85 18.31 -12.53
N GLN A 318 11.24 18.50 -13.70
CA GLN A 318 11.94 18.86 -14.95
C GLN A 318 12.59 20.23 -14.85
N ALA A 319 11.91 21.22 -14.25
CA ALA A 319 12.48 22.54 -13.99
C ALA A 319 13.69 22.50 -13.05
N ALA A 320 13.80 21.47 -12.22
CA ALA A 320 14.93 21.20 -11.33
C ALA A 320 16.01 20.30 -11.98
N GLY A 321 15.87 19.95 -13.26
CA GLY A 321 16.87 19.19 -14.04
C GLY A 321 16.71 17.68 -13.99
N PHE A 322 15.59 17.15 -13.54
CA PHE A 322 15.33 15.69 -13.54
C PHE A 322 14.58 15.26 -14.80
N THR A 323 14.87 14.05 -15.25
CA THR A 323 13.97 13.27 -16.13
C THR A 323 12.99 12.52 -15.25
N VAL A 324 11.74 12.35 -15.71
CA VAL A 324 10.66 11.74 -14.94
C VAL A 324 9.96 10.69 -15.79
N GLU A 325 9.67 9.54 -15.20
CA GLU A 325 8.94 8.43 -15.82
C GLU A 325 7.90 7.91 -14.83
N GLY A 326 6.66 7.77 -15.25
CA GLY A 326 5.56 7.21 -14.46
C GLY A 326 4.22 7.71 -14.96
N GLU A 327 3.21 6.88 -14.78
CA GLU A 327 1.81 7.19 -15.09
C GLU A 327 1.02 7.34 -13.80
N ILE A 328 -0.10 8.03 -13.85
CA ILE A 328 -1.05 8.07 -12.76
C ILE A 328 -1.98 6.87 -12.88
N ASP A 329 -2.14 6.16 -11.78
CA ASP A 329 -3.21 5.18 -11.62
C ASP A 329 -4.42 5.93 -11.01
N PRO A 330 -5.55 6.02 -11.72
CA PRO A 330 -6.68 6.83 -11.29
C PRO A 330 -7.35 6.22 -10.05
N PRO A 331 -7.99 7.03 -9.19
CA PRO A 331 -8.71 6.51 -8.05
C PRO A 331 -9.93 5.67 -8.47
N HIS A 332 -10.25 4.65 -7.70
CA HIS A 332 -11.43 3.82 -7.85
C HIS A 332 -12.57 4.32 -6.97
N HIS A 333 -13.80 4.32 -7.48
CA HIS A 333 -14.98 4.77 -6.74
C HIS A 333 -16.27 4.10 -7.18
N VAL A 334 -17.00 3.55 -6.22
CA VAL A 334 -18.39 3.14 -6.38
C VAL A 334 -19.28 4.07 -5.54
N PRO A 335 -20.29 4.75 -6.12
CA PRO A 335 -21.14 5.67 -5.37
C PRO A 335 -21.84 4.99 -4.17
N ALA A 336 -21.87 5.63 -3.00
CA ALA A 336 -22.53 5.10 -1.80
C ALA A 336 -24.04 4.86 -1.98
N THR A 337 -24.64 5.44 -3.03
CA THR A 337 -26.04 5.23 -3.40
C THR A 337 -26.29 3.99 -4.25
N ASP A 338 -25.23 3.26 -4.62
CA ASP A 338 -25.36 2.04 -5.40
C ASP A 338 -26.21 1.00 -4.62
N PRO A 339 -27.22 0.38 -5.23
CA PRO A 339 -28.06 -0.61 -4.56
C PRO A 339 -27.29 -1.82 -4.02
N PHE A 340 -26.20 -2.22 -4.67
CA PHE A 340 -25.36 -3.30 -4.19
C PHE A 340 -24.72 -2.97 -2.84
N LEU A 341 -24.24 -1.74 -2.65
CA LEU A 341 -23.67 -1.31 -1.37
C LEU A 341 -24.71 -1.33 -0.23
N GLN A 342 -25.99 -1.06 -0.54
CA GLN A 342 -27.06 -1.20 0.45
C GLN A 342 -27.26 -2.66 0.85
N THR A 343 -27.15 -3.59 -0.08
CA THR A 343 -27.20 -5.04 0.21
C THR A 343 -26.05 -5.45 1.13
N LEU A 344 -24.83 -4.99 0.84
CA LEU A 344 -23.65 -5.24 1.68
C LEU A 344 -23.82 -4.65 3.09
N ALA A 345 -24.33 -3.41 3.18
CA ALA A 345 -24.59 -2.73 4.44
C ALA A 345 -25.57 -3.52 5.32
N CYS A 346 -26.69 -3.96 4.76
CA CYS A 346 -27.68 -4.75 5.48
C CYS A 346 -27.11 -6.07 6.01
N ALA A 347 -26.31 -6.79 5.21
CA ALA A 347 -25.68 -8.03 5.62
C ALA A 347 -24.66 -7.80 6.75
N TYR A 348 -23.83 -6.75 6.64
CA TYR A 348 -22.89 -6.38 7.68
C TYR A 348 -23.58 -6.02 9.00
N GLU A 349 -24.58 -5.14 8.97
CA GLU A 349 -25.33 -4.71 10.16
C GLU A 349 -26.03 -5.89 10.86
N LEU A 350 -26.61 -6.81 10.08
CA LEU A 350 -27.32 -7.98 10.59
C LEU A 350 -26.44 -8.88 11.45
N TYR A 351 -25.21 -9.15 11.03
CA TYR A 351 -24.33 -10.12 11.70
C TYR A 351 -23.26 -9.48 12.60
N SER A 352 -22.80 -8.26 12.30
CA SER A 352 -21.86 -7.56 13.15
C SER A 352 -22.52 -6.82 14.31
N GLY A 353 -23.80 -6.47 14.18
CA GLY A 353 -24.53 -5.60 15.11
C GLY A 353 -24.01 -4.15 15.14
N ARG A 354 -23.22 -3.74 14.15
CA ARG A 354 -22.62 -2.41 14.02
C ARG A 354 -23.26 -1.66 12.86
N GLU A 355 -23.29 -0.32 12.93
CA GLU A 355 -23.75 0.54 11.84
C GLU A 355 -22.75 0.50 10.66
N SER A 356 -23.30 0.40 9.44
CA SER A 356 -22.51 0.42 8.21
C SER A 356 -22.28 1.84 7.68
N HIS A 357 -21.15 2.07 7.06
CA HIS A 357 -20.83 3.29 6.33
C HIS A 357 -19.78 2.99 5.24
N CYS A 358 -19.62 3.91 4.29
CA CYS A 358 -18.59 3.83 3.28
C CYS A 358 -17.29 4.47 3.76
N ILE A 359 -16.16 3.88 3.36
CA ILE A 359 -14.80 4.30 3.76
C ILE A 359 -13.97 4.54 2.50
N ALA A 360 -13.11 5.57 2.55
CA ALA A 360 -12.05 5.79 1.58
C ALA A 360 -10.70 5.38 2.18
N ILE A 361 -9.91 4.62 1.42
CA ILE A 361 -8.56 4.20 1.84
C ILE A 361 -7.48 4.68 0.88
N GLY A 362 -6.26 4.79 1.39
CA GLY A 362 -5.08 5.07 0.59
C GLY A 362 -4.38 3.82 0.03
N GLY A 363 -4.79 2.62 0.47
CA GLY A 363 -4.39 1.35 -0.10
C GLY A 363 -5.20 1.00 -1.34
N GLY A 364 -4.93 -0.15 -1.93
CA GLY A 364 -5.71 -0.74 -3.02
C GLY A 364 -5.78 -2.24 -2.82
N THR A 365 -6.80 -2.86 -3.37
CA THR A 365 -7.01 -4.29 -3.44
C THR A 365 -7.29 -4.70 -4.88
N TYR A 366 -7.52 -5.97 -5.15
CA TYR A 366 -7.90 -6.41 -6.50
C TYR A 366 -9.12 -5.71 -7.11
N VAL A 367 -9.97 -5.05 -6.32
CA VAL A 367 -11.11 -4.32 -6.88
C VAL A 367 -10.72 -2.99 -7.49
N HIS A 368 -9.48 -2.53 -7.27
CA HIS A 368 -9.00 -1.31 -7.93
C HIS A 368 -9.08 -1.47 -9.45
N GLY A 369 -9.85 -0.59 -10.10
CA GLY A 369 -10.10 -0.68 -11.55
C GLY A 369 -11.16 -1.71 -11.97
N ILE A 370 -11.77 -2.49 -11.07
CA ILE A 370 -12.87 -3.40 -11.39
C ILE A 370 -14.18 -2.63 -11.37
N PRO A 371 -14.93 -2.56 -12.49
CA PRO A 371 -16.19 -1.83 -12.53
C PRO A 371 -17.20 -2.33 -11.48
N GLY A 372 -17.65 -1.42 -10.59
CA GLY A 372 -18.59 -1.74 -9.52
C GLY A 372 -18.04 -2.60 -8.37
N GLY A 373 -16.73 -2.90 -8.39
CA GLY A 373 -16.08 -3.65 -7.33
C GLY A 373 -15.84 -2.81 -6.06
N VAL A 374 -15.98 -3.41 -4.89
CA VAL A 374 -15.69 -2.78 -3.59
C VAL A 374 -14.96 -3.74 -2.68
N ALA A 375 -14.11 -3.25 -1.79
CA ALA A 375 -13.55 -4.07 -0.74
C ALA A 375 -14.54 -4.14 0.45
N PHE A 376 -14.68 -5.33 1.03
CA PHE A 376 -15.73 -5.63 2.01
C PHE A 376 -15.27 -6.70 3.01
N GLY A 377 -14.61 -6.27 4.05
CA GLY A 377 -14.06 -7.13 5.10
C GLY A 377 -12.75 -7.82 4.65
N ALA A 378 -12.16 -8.75 5.44
CA ALA A 378 -12.82 -9.43 6.58
C ALA A 378 -12.44 -8.86 7.97
N SER A 379 -11.56 -7.89 8.07
CA SER A 379 -11.13 -7.35 9.37
C SER A 379 -12.19 -6.45 9.99
N MET A 380 -12.49 -6.68 11.29
CA MET A 380 -13.48 -5.89 12.00
C MET A 380 -12.89 -4.56 12.49
N PRO A 381 -13.68 -3.46 12.47
CA PRO A 381 -13.22 -2.15 12.91
C PRO A 381 -12.61 -2.15 14.31
N GLY A 382 -11.40 -1.61 14.43
CA GLY A 382 -10.67 -1.50 15.70
C GLY A 382 -9.83 -2.72 16.07
N PHE A 383 -9.78 -3.75 15.24
CA PHE A 383 -8.84 -4.85 15.40
C PHE A 383 -7.46 -4.45 14.82
N VAL A 384 -6.39 -4.86 15.50
CA VAL A 384 -5.01 -4.62 15.07
C VAL A 384 -4.38 -5.95 14.67
N SER A 385 -4.33 -6.21 13.38
CA SER A 385 -3.86 -7.46 12.80
C SER A 385 -2.34 -7.58 12.68
N ASN A 386 -1.61 -6.47 12.77
CA ASN A 386 -0.20 -6.35 12.38
C ASN A 386 0.06 -6.71 10.91
N LEU A 387 -0.86 -6.30 10.03
CA LEU A 387 -0.75 -6.44 8.58
C LEU A 387 0.68 -6.11 8.09
N HIS A 388 1.25 -6.96 7.23
CA HIS A 388 2.61 -6.87 6.69
C HIS A 388 3.75 -6.88 7.73
N GLY A 389 3.41 -6.94 9.03
CA GLY A 389 4.37 -6.98 10.14
C GLY A 389 4.60 -8.38 10.72
N PRO A 390 5.51 -8.52 11.70
CA PRO A 390 5.63 -9.74 12.48
C PRO A 390 4.42 -9.90 13.41
N ASP A 391 4.17 -11.16 13.82
CA ASP A 391 3.01 -11.54 14.63
C ASP A 391 1.67 -11.11 14.01
N GLU A 392 1.59 -11.12 12.67
CA GLU A 392 0.32 -11.00 11.95
C GLU A 392 -0.68 -12.01 12.50
N ARG A 393 -1.92 -11.58 12.66
CA ARG A 393 -2.97 -12.37 13.31
C ARG A 393 -4.34 -11.97 12.86
N VAL A 394 -5.29 -12.90 12.99
CA VAL A 394 -6.72 -12.65 12.80
C VAL A 394 -7.50 -13.19 13.99
N ASN A 395 -8.62 -12.55 14.31
CA ASN A 395 -9.56 -13.07 15.30
C ASN A 395 -10.48 -14.12 14.63
N VAL A 396 -10.42 -15.36 15.10
CA VAL A 396 -11.21 -16.45 14.51
C VAL A 396 -12.74 -16.20 14.62
N ALA A 397 -13.21 -15.56 15.68
CA ALA A 397 -14.62 -15.22 15.81
C ALA A 397 -15.04 -14.16 14.76
N ASP A 398 -14.16 -13.21 14.43
CA ASP A 398 -14.41 -12.21 13.41
C ASP A 398 -14.44 -12.84 12.01
N LEU A 399 -13.52 -13.80 11.71
CA LEU A 399 -13.59 -14.57 10.45
C LEU A 399 -14.90 -15.39 10.33
N LEU A 400 -15.39 -15.96 11.41
CA LEU A 400 -16.68 -16.66 11.40
C LEU A 400 -17.83 -15.67 11.15
N THR A 401 -17.78 -14.49 11.74
CA THR A 401 -18.76 -13.43 11.47
C THR A 401 -18.69 -12.97 10.02
N ALA A 402 -17.49 -12.80 9.45
CA ALA A 402 -17.30 -12.50 8.03
C ALA A 402 -17.89 -13.59 7.13
N ALA A 403 -17.68 -14.87 7.44
CA ALA A 403 -18.30 -15.98 6.70
C ALA A 403 -19.84 -15.93 6.75
N MET A 404 -20.45 -15.53 7.87
CA MET A 404 -21.90 -15.34 7.96
C MET A 404 -22.36 -14.16 7.11
N ILE A 405 -21.66 -13.04 7.14
CA ILE A 405 -21.91 -11.86 6.31
C ILE A 405 -21.85 -12.25 4.83
N TYR A 406 -20.80 -12.91 4.38
CA TYR A 406 -20.64 -13.34 2.99
C TYR A 406 -21.72 -14.37 2.59
N THR A 407 -22.14 -15.25 3.49
CA THR A 407 -23.25 -16.18 3.25
C THR A 407 -24.54 -15.40 2.94
N GLN A 408 -24.85 -14.37 3.73
CA GLN A 408 -26.01 -13.51 3.49
C GLN A 408 -25.91 -12.76 2.16
N VAL A 409 -24.74 -12.16 1.86
CA VAL A 409 -24.52 -11.48 0.58
C VAL A 409 -24.74 -12.42 -0.62
N ILE A 410 -24.24 -13.67 -0.53
CA ILE A 410 -24.48 -14.67 -1.59
C ILE A 410 -25.97 -14.96 -1.76
N LEU A 411 -26.72 -15.08 -0.65
CA LEU A 411 -28.16 -15.33 -0.70
C LEU A 411 -28.92 -14.13 -1.27
N ASP A 412 -28.57 -12.91 -0.89
CA ASP A 412 -29.26 -11.69 -1.32
C ASP A 412 -28.97 -11.34 -2.79
N VAL A 413 -27.75 -11.64 -3.27
CA VAL A 413 -27.31 -11.32 -4.63
C VAL A 413 -27.62 -12.44 -5.62
N CYS A 414 -27.45 -13.70 -5.22
CA CYS A 414 -27.60 -14.86 -6.11
C CYS A 414 -28.86 -15.67 -5.87
N GLY A 415 -29.62 -15.35 -4.82
CA GLY A 415 -30.81 -16.09 -4.40
C GLY A 415 -32.05 -15.87 -5.25
N GLU A 416 -33.21 -16.41 -4.79
CA GLU A 416 -34.50 -16.30 -5.48
C GLU A 416 -35.21 -14.95 -5.27
#